data_4b6ca4bb7e1ef0c7c43c6bce2ff3667d
#
_entry.id   4b6ca4bb7e1ef0c7c43c6bce2ff3667d
#
_cell.length_a   1.000
_cell.length_b   1.000
_cell.length_c   1.000
_cell.angle_alpha   90.00
_cell.angle_beta   90.00
_cell.angle_gamma   90.00
#
_symmetry.space_group_name_H-M   'P 1'
#
loop_
_entity.id
_entity.type
_entity.pdbx_description
1 polymer ?
#
loop_
_entity_poly.entity_id
_entity_poly.type
_entity_poly.pdbx_seq_one_letter_code
_entity_poly.pdbx_strand_id
1 'polypeptide(L)' 'MNLGIVCGSFHREQVEKMLKFAIDEASSKNWEVSEVVWVPGSMEAPLAIDRMLQSPDVQGAVVLGII' A
#
# COMPACT_ATOMS: atom_id res chain seq x y z
N MET A 1 14.00 -3.23 -4.17
CA MET A 1 12.79 -4.03 -3.92
C MET A 1 11.57 -3.20 -4.24
N ASN A 2 10.64 -3.73 -4.98
CA ASN A 2 9.43 -3.03 -5.37
C ASN A 2 8.28 -3.40 -4.45
N LEU A 3 7.64 -2.38 -3.89
CA LEU A 3 6.53 -2.55 -2.96
C LEU A 3 5.22 -2.09 -3.59
N GLY A 4 4.15 -2.81 -3.29
CA GLY A 4 2.80 -2.35 -3.51
C GLY A 4 2.19 -1.92 -2.18
N ILE A 5 1.34 -0.90 -2.21
CA ILE A 5 0.66 -0.43 -1.02
C ILE A 5 -0.84 -0.41 -1.28
N VAL A 6 -1.60 -1.02 -0.36
CA VAL A 6 -3.06 -0.99 -0.38
C VAL A 6 -3.52 -0.07 0.75
N CYS A 7 -4.32 0.93 0.39
CA CYS A 7 -4.81 1.93 1.33
C CYS A 7 -6.33 1.81 1.48
N GLY A 8 -6.82 1.75 2.72
CA GLY A 8 -8.24 1.87 3.00
C GLY A 8 -8.68 3.33 2.90
N SER A 9 -9.83 3.57 2.26
CA SER A 9 -10.32 4.94 2.07
C SER A 9 -11.10 5.49 3.27
N PHE A 10 -11.39 4.66 4.25
CA PHE A 10 -11.97 5.13 5.50
C PHE A 10 -10.94 5.95 6.26
N HIS A 11 -11.29 7.18 6.64
CA HIS A 11 -10.33 8.16 7.20
C HIS A 11 -9.19 8.45 6.23
N ARG A 12 -9.54 8.74 4.98
CA ARG A 12 -8.58 8.92 3.90
C ARG A 12 -7.47 9.93 4.22
N GLU A 13 -7.81 11.03 4.87
CA GLU A 13 -6.85 12.07 5.19
C GLU A 13 -5.70 11.54 6.05
N GLN A 14 -6.04 10.76 7.08
CA GLN A 14 -5.06 10.15 7.96
C GLN A 14 -4.25 9.07 7.22
N VAL A 15 -4.92 8.28 6.38
CA VAL A 15 -4.24 7.23 5.61
C VAL A 15 -3.30 7.84 4.59
N GLU A 16 -3.64 8.97 4.00
CA GLU A 16 -2.73 9.68 3.09
C GLU A 16 -1.44 10.10 3.78
N LYS A 17 -1.52 10.54 5.04
CA LYS A 17 -0.32 10.86 5.82
C LYS A 17 0.51 9.62 6.10
N MET A 18 -0.14 8.51 6.42
CA MET A 18 0.55 7.23 6.62
C MET A 18 1.23 6.77 5.33
N LEU A 19 0.56 6.93 4.20
CA LEU A 19 1.11 6.59 2.89
C LEU A 19 2.38 7.39 2.60
N LYS A 20 2.35 8.68 2.88
CA LYS A 20 3.51 9.55 2.66
C LYS A 20 4.71 9.08 3.48
N PHE A 21 4.50 8.77 4.75
CA PHE A 21 5.56 8.23 5.61
C PHE A 21 6.08 6.90 5.09
N ALA A 22 5.18 6.03 4.62
CA ALA A 22 5.58 4.73 4.09
C ALA A 22 6.44 4.88 2.84
N ILE A 23 6.07 5.79 1.94
CA ILE A 23 6.84 6.06 0.74
C ILE A 23 8.23 6.63 1.08
N ASP A 24 8.27 7.59 2.01
CA ASP A 24 9.53 8.19 2.44
C ASP A 24 10.46 7.15 3.07
N GLU A 25 9.91 6.28 3.90
CA GLU A 25 10.68 5.23 4.56
C GLU A 25 11.21 4.22 3.54
N ALA A 26 10.39 3.82 2.58
CA ALA A 26 10.81 2.93 1.52
C ALA A 26 11.95 3.54 0.70
N SER A 27 11.83 4.80 0.37
CA SER A 27 12.87 5.53 -0.38
C SER A 27 14.19 5.57 0.39
N SER A 28 14.13 5.76 1.72
CA SER A 28 15.34 5.79 2.54
C SER A 28 16.09 4.45 2.56
N LYS A 29 15.39 3.35 2.25
CA LYS A 29 15.97 2.02 2.17
C LYS A 29 16.28 1.58 0.74
N ASN A 30 16.17 2.48 -0.21
CA ASN A 30 16.32 2.20 -1.65
C ASN A 30 15.28 1.21 -2.18
N TRP A 31 14.12 1.18 -1.56
CA TRP A 31 12.96 0.43 -2.06
C TRP A 31 12.08 1.37 -2.86
N GLU A 32 11.41 0.83 -3.86
CA GLU A 32 10.54 1.61 -4.73
C GLU A 32 9.09 1.20 -4.53
N VAL A 33 8.21 2.20 -4.39
CA VAL A 33 6.77 1.95 -4.36
C VAL A 33 6.28 1.98 -5.81
N SER A 34 5.98 0.80 -6.34
CA SER A 34 5.61 0.66 -7.74
C SER A 34 4.11 0.73 -7.98
N GLU A 35 3.30 0.52 -6.95
CA GLU A 35 1.86 0.52 -7.09
C GLU A 35 1.18 0.92 -5.78
N VAL A 36 0.16 1.78 -5.89
CA VAL A 36 -0.68 2.18 -4.75
C VAL A 36 -2.14 1.98 -5.17
N VAL A 37 -2.88 1.23 -4.37
CA VAL A 37 -4.30 0.95 -4.63
C VAL A 37 -5.12 1.38 -3.43
N TRP A 38 -6.21 2.11 -3.69
CA TRP A 38 -7.16 2.51 -2.67
C TRP A 38 -8.38 1.59 -2.72
N VAL A 39 -8.80 1.10 -1.56
CA VAL A 39 -9.99 0.26 -1.44
C VAL A 39 -10.97 0.87 -0.45
N PRO A 40 -12.30 0.71 -0.67
CA PRO A 40 -13.31 1.36 0.17
C PRO A 40 -13.40 0.81 1.58
N GLY A 41 -12.89 -0.38 1.83
CA GLY A 41 -12.92 -0.95 3.17
C GLY A 41 -11.75 -1.89 3.40
N SER A 42 -11.37 -2.04 4.67
CA SER A 42 -10.24 -2.90 5.05
C SER A 42 -10.48 -4.38 4.73
N MET A 43 -11.75 -4.79 4.61
CA MET A 43 -12.09 -6.18 4.27
C MET A 43 -11.76 -6.53 2.82
N GLU A 44 -11.58 -5.53 1.97
CA GLU A 44 -11.21 -5.75 0.58
C GLU A 44 -9.70 -5.79 0.36
N ALA A 45 -8.93 -5.42 1.38
CA ALA A 45 -7.47 -5.38 1.29
C ALA A 45 -6.84 -6.75 0.95
N PRO A 46 -7.29 -7.88 1.53
CA PRO A 46 -6.70 -9.17 1.19
C PRO A 46 -6.79 -9.51 -0.29
N LEU A 47 -7.91 -9.18 -0.93
CA LEU A 47 -8.09 -9.44 -2.35
C LEU A 47 -7.18 -8.53 -3.20
N ALA A 48 -7.08 -7.26 -2.81
CA ALA A 48 -6.20 -6.31 -3.49
C ALA A 48 -4.74 -6.73 -3.38
N ILE A 49 -4.31 -7.19 -2.20
CA ILE A 49 -2.95 -7.68 -1.99
C ILE A 49 -2.69 -8.90 -2.86
N ASP A 50 -3.61 -9.84 -2.90
CA ASP A 50 -3.45 -11.05 -3.69
C ASP A 50 -3.22 -10.71 -5.17
N ARG A 51 -4.02 -9.80 -5.71
CA ARG A 51 -3.84 -9.34 -7.09
C ARG A 51 -2.50 -8.64 -7.29
N MET A 52 -2.12 -7.81 -6.34
CA MET A 52 -0.87 -7.05 -6.41
C MET A 52 0.34 -7.96 -6.41
N LEU A 53 0.32 -9.01 -5.59
CA LEU A 53 1.42 -9.96 -5.49
C LEU A 53 1.53 -10.88 -6.71
N GLN A 54 0.50 -10.94 -7.54
CA GLN A 54 0.56 -11.67 -8.81
C GLN A 54 1.32 -10.90 -9.88
N SER A 55 1.53 -9.61 -9.68
CA SER A 55 2.34 -8.82 -10.61
C SER A 55 3.82 -9.15 -10.43
N PRO A 56 4.55 -9.44 -11.53
CA PRO A 56 5.99 -9.75 -11.41
C PRO A 56 6.82 -8.56 -10.94
N ASP A 57 6.26 -7.36 -11.00
CA ASP A 57 6.98 -6.15 -10.59
C ASP A 57 6.85 -5.86 -9.10
N VAL A 58 5.98 -6.58 -8.38
CA VAL A 58 5.75 -6.36 -6.96
C VAL A 58 6.32 -7.51 -6.15
N GLN A 59 7.25 -7.21 -5.25
CA GLN A 59 7.94 -8.20 -4.43
C GLN A 59 7.42 -8.26 -3.00
N GLY A 60 6.67 -7.26 -2.59
CA GLY A 60 6.05 -7.22 -1.27
C GLY A 60 4.90 -6.25 -1.25
N ALA A 61 4.02 -6.36 -0.26
CA ALA A 61 2.85 -5.49 -0.14
C ALA A 61 2.65 -5.04 1.30
N VAL A 62 2.15 -3.82 1.45
CA VAL A 62 1.85 -3.21 2.75
C VAL A 62 0.40 -2.74 2.73
N VAL A 63 -0.30 -2.93 3.84
CA VAL A 63 -1.68 -2.44 4.01
C VAL A 63 -1.69 -1.30 5.01
N LEU A 64 -2.28 -0.19 4.62
CA LEU A 64 -2.48 0.97 5.49
C LEU A 64 -3.98 1.21 5.64
N GLY A 65 -4.43 1.33 6.88
CA GLY A 65 -5.84 1.58 7.12
C GLY A 65 -6.11 1.91 8.58
N ILE A 66 -7.27 2.52 8.81
CA ILE A 66 -7.77 2.84 10.14
C ILE A 66 -9.15 2.18 10.28
N ILE A 67 -9.34 1.50 11.37
CA ILE A 67 -10.61 0.81 11.66
C ILE A 67 -11.49 1.71 12.53
#